data_06e05407fa0dc07973b37812c8fbd5da
#
_entry.id   06e05407fa0dc07973b37812c8fbd5da
#
_cell.length_a   1.000
_cell.length_b   1.000
_cell.length_c   1.000
_cell.angle_alpha   90.00
_cell.angle_beta   90.00
_cell.angle_gamma   90.00
#
_symmetry.space_group_name_H-M   'P 1'
#
loop_
_entity.id
_entity.type
_entity.pdbx_description
1 polymer ?
#
loop_
_entity_poly.entity_id
_entity_poly.type
_entity_poly.pdbx_seq_one_letter_code
_entity_poly.pdbx_strand_id
1 'polypeptide(L)'
;MPMLQSLADKDELNEVVKNCVVKSCELMDAGVPLHLNGFVKTHDAGAIRAEYEACSATELEELNESFTCAGRIISHRSFGKVAFFHLMDRSGRIQCYASKDLMGEEAYKHFKKFDIGDIVGVHGKLFRTKTDELTLACDQVTLLTKSFRSLPEKHKGLTNVEIRYRQRYVDLITNPKVRDIFRKRSKIIRTFRAFLEERGFVEVETPMLHPVAGGAAARPFITHHNALDMELYMRIAPELYLKRLLVGGFEKVFELNRNFRNEGISIRHNPEFTMCEFYWAYATFYDLMDLTEELFSTIATEVCGSPIITYQGTELDLTPGKWQRLTFHESLEKIGGHSPRILQ
;
A
#
# COMPACT_ATOMS: atom_id res chain seq x y z
N MET A 1 -33.89 5.17 0.26
CA MET A 1 -34.70 4.27 -0.58
C MET A 1 -34.98 4.82 -1.99
N PRO A 2 -35.62 5.97 -2.23
CA PRO A 2 -35.94 6.41 -3.60
C PRO A 2 -34.73 6.53 -4.52
N MET A 3 -33.58 6.93 -3.99
CA MET A 3 -32.35 7.13 -4.74
C MET A 3 -31.69 5.80 -5.22
N LEU A 4 -31.75 4.73 -4.44
CA LEU A 4 -31.24 3.41 -4.85
C LEU A 4 -32.18 2.73 -5.84
N GLN A 5 -33.50 2.83 -5.67
CA GLN A 5 -34.48 2.34 -6.63
C GLN A 5 -34.37 3.06 -7.98
N SER A 6 -34.20 4.39 -7.98
CA SER A 6 -33.96 5.15 -9.23
C SER A 6 -32.66 4.81 -9.94
N LEU A 7 -31.67 4.22 -9.23
CA LEU A 7 -30.45 3.70 -9.85
C LEU A 7 -30.68 2.35 -10.52
N ALA A 8 -31.57 1.49 -10.00
CA ALA A 8 -31.89 0.20 -10.62
C ALA A 8 -32.59 0.36 -11.98
N ASP A 9 -33.34 1.44 -12.16
CA ASP A 9 -34.15 1.73 -13.36
C ASP A 9 -33.31 2.41 -14.48
N LYS A 10 -32.04 2.72 -14.25
CA LYS A 10 -31.17 3.30 -15.29
C LYS A 10 -30.69 2.23 -16.28
N ASP A 11 -31.11 2.34 -17.54
CA ASP A 11 -30.73 1.42 -18.63
C ASP A 11 -29.21 1.33 -18.88
N GLU A 12 -28.44 2.33 -18.44
CA GLU A 12 -26.98 2.40 -18.60
C GLU A 12 -26.20 1.52 -17.59
N LEU A 13 -26.85 0.91 -16.59
CA LEU A 13 -26.14 0.09 -15.61
C LEU A 13 -26.00 -1.37 -16.08
N ASN A 14 -24.81 -1.92 -15.89
CA ASN A 14 -24.55 -3.34 -16.07
C ASN A 14 -25.48 -4.17 -15.17
N GLU A 15 -26.00 -5.29 -15.67
CA GLU A 15 -26.89 -6.24 -14.98
C GLU A 15 -26.38 -6.66 -13.59
N VAL A 16 -25.04 -6.81 -13.44
CA VAL A 16 -24.44 -7.15 -12.14
C VAL A 16 -24.67 -6.05 -11.10
N VAL A 17 -24.55 -4.79 -11.50
CA VAL A 17 -24.81 -3.64 -10.61
C VAL A 17 -26.28 -3.54 -10.27
N LYS A 18 -27.18 -3.76 -11.26
CA LYS A 18 -28.64 -3.79 -11.02
C LYS A 18 -29.01 -4.85 -9.98
N ASN A 19 -28.48 -6.06 -10.11
CA ASN A 19 -28.69 -7.14 -9.14
C ASN A 19 -28.17 -6.78 -7.74
N CYS A 20 -27.01 -6.13 -7.63
CA CYS A 20 -26.49 -5.65 -6.34
C CYS A 20 -27.41 -4.60 -5.71
N VAL A 21 -27.98 -3.69 -6.52
CA VAL A 21 -28.94 -2.68 -6.04
C VAL A 21 -30.23 -3.35 -5.54
N VAL A 22 -30.81 -4.30 -6.29
CA VAL A 22 -32.00 -5.05 -5.87
C VAL A 22 -31.77 -5.75 -4.53
N LYS A 23 -30.69 -6.53 -4.40
CA LYS A 23 -30.32 -7.19 -3.14
C LYS A 23 -30.14 -6.19 -1.99
N SER A 24 -29.60 -5.00 -2.28
CA SER A 24 -29.42 -3.95 -1.29
C SER A 24 -30.75 -3.38 -0.80
N CYS A 25 -31.70 -3.16 -1.70
CA CYS A 25 -33.08 -2.75 -1.32
C CYS A 25 -33.72 -3.80 -0.43
N GLU A 26 -33.66 -5.07 -0.82
CA GLU A 26 -34.22 -6.18 -0.03
C GLU A 26 -33.55 -6.33 1.36
N LEU A 27 -32.29 -6.04 1.51
CA LEU A 27 -31.58 -6.02 2.80
C LEU A 27 -32.08 -4.86 3.67
N MET A 28 -32.20 -3.66 3.08
CA MET A 28 -32.72 -2.48 3.79
C MET A 28 -34.18 -2.66 4.23
N ASP A 29 -35.04 -3.25 3.39
CA ASP A 29 -36.44 -3.57 3.71
C ASP A 29 -36.52 -4.57 4.88
N ALA A 30 -35.53 -5.46 4.99
CA ALA A 30 -35.39 -6.40 6.11
C ALA A 30 -34.71 -5.77 7.36
N GLY A 31 -34.45 -4.46 7.36
CA GLY A 31 -33.81 -3.77 8.48
C GLY A 31 -32.31 -3.96 8.59
N VAL A 32 -31.65 -4.55 7.57
CA VAL A 32 -30.19 -4.73 7.56
C VAL A 32 -29.52 -3.48 6.99
N PRO A 33 -28.68 -2.77 7.77
CA PRO A 33 -27.99 -1.59 7.29
C PRO A 33 -26.94 -1.96 6.24
N LEU A 34 -26.85 -1.18 5.15
CA LEU A 34 -25.82 -1.37 4.11
C LEU A 34 -24.45 -0.86 4.52
N HIS A 35 -24.39 0.02 5.52
CA HIS A 35 -23.18 0.58 6.11
C HIS A 35 -23.33 0.59 7.62
N LEU A 36 -22.47 -0.12 8.31
CA LEU A 36 -22.49 -0.24 9.77
C LEU A 36 -21.17 0.27 10.33
N ASN A 37 -21.26 1.22 11.27
CA ASN A 37 -20.15 1.69 12.07
C ASN A 37 -20.09 0.99 13.42
N GLY A 38 -18.95 1.06 14.09
CA GLY A 38 -18.80 0.57 15.47
C GLY A 38 -18.56 -0.94 15.60
N PHE A 39 -18.32 -1.68 14.51
CA PHE A 39 -17.92 -3.08 14.61
C PHE A 39 -16.49 -3.19 15.16
N VAL A 40 -16.34 -3.92 16.26
CA VAL A 40 -15.05 -4.14 16.91
C VAL A 40 -14.52 -5.51 16.52
N LYS A 41 -13.45 -5.55 15.74
CA LYS A 41 -12.71 -6.78 15.48
C LYS A 41 -11.64 -6.98 16.57
N THR A 42 -11.46 -8.22 16.99
CA THR A 42 -10.45 -8.59 18.00
C THR A 42 -9.21 -9.23 17.37
N HIS A 43 -9.36 -9.86 16.20
CA HIS A 43 -8.29 -10.62 15.56
C HIS A 43 -8.11 -10.23 14.08
N ASP A 44 -6.87 -10.32 13.61
CA ASP A 44 -6.52 -10.24 12.20
C ASP A 44 -6.44 -11.66 11.60
N ALA A 45 -6.93 -11.84 10.36
CA ALA A 45 -6.96 -13.12 9.67
C ALA A 45 -5.56 -13.80 9.55
N GLY A 46 -4.53 -12.99 9.29
CA GLY A 46 -3.15 -13.50 9.21
C GLY A 46 -2.56 -13.89 10.57
N ALA A 47 -2.96 -13.20 11.65
CA ALA A 47 -2.55 -13.57 13.01
C ALA A 47 -3.14 -14.93 13.41
N ILE A 48 -4.44 -15.13 13.17
CA ILE A 48 -5.08 -16.43 13.41
C ILE A 48 -4.36 -17.54 12.64
N ARG A 49 -4.05 -17.33 11.37
CA ARG A 49 -3.33 -18.34 10.58
C ARG A 49 -1.93 -18.59 11.10
N ALA A 50 -1.19 -17.56 11.48
CA ALA A 50 0.17 -17.72 12.01
C ALA A 50 0.20 -18.53 13.32
N GLU A 51 -0.82 -18.38 14.14
CA GLU A 51 -0.91 -19.01 15.45
C GLU A 51 -1.50 -20.43 15.37
N TYR A 52 -2.56 -20.63 14.59
CA TYR A 52 -3.36 -21.87 14.59
C TYR A 52 -3.20 -22.72 13.31
N GLU A 53 -2.39 -22.32 12.32
CA GLU A 53 -2.21 -23.10 11.07
C GLU A 53 -1.64 -24.49 11.31
N ALA A 54 -0.86 -24.71 12.36
CA ALA A 54 -0.27 -26.01 12.69
C ALA A 54 -1.14 -26.85 13.64
N CYS A 55 -2.19 -26.29 14.26
CA CYS A 55 -3.05 -27.00 15.20
C CYS A 55 -3.88 -28.08 14.50
N SER A 56 -3.98 -29.24 15.11
CA SER A 56 -4.85 -30.34 14.67
C SER A 56 -6.34 -30.01 14.90
N ALA A 57 -7.23 -30.78 14.30
CA ALA A 57 -8.67 -30.64 14.50
C ALA A 57 -9.06 -30.78 15.99
N THR A 58 -8.45 -31.74 16.69
CA THR A 58 -8.71 -31.99 18.12
C THR A 58 -8.28 -30.82 18.99
N GLU A 59 -7.08 -30.26 18.75
CA GLU A 59 -6.61 -29.07 19.47
C GLU A 59 -7.51 -27.86 19.25
N LEU A 60 -8.05 -27.67 18.03
CA LEU A 60 -8.98 -26.59 17.74
C LEU A 60 -10.38 -26.80 18.37
N GLU A 61 -10.83 -28.04 18.54
CA GLU A 61 -12.08 -28.37 19.24
C GLU A 61 -11.98 -28.11 20.75
N GLU A 62 -10.81 -28.33 21.33
CA GLU A 62 -10.51 -28.06 22.77
C GLU A 62 -10.37 -26.54 23.03
N LEU A 63 -10.12 -25.73 22.00
CA LEU A 63 -10.05 -24.27 22.11
C LEU A 63 -11.42 -23.70 22.49
N ASN A 64 -11.54 -23.22 23.71
CA ASN A 64 -12.75 -22.57 24.18
C ASN A 64 -12.75 -21.06 23.87
N GLU A 65 -12.25 -20.70 22.70
CA GLU A 65 -12.09 -19.32 22.23
C GLU A 65 -12.92 -19.04 21.01
N SER A 66 -13.42 -17.81 20.88
CA SER A 66 -14.09 -17.30 19.69
C SER A 66 -13.34 -16.13 19.10
N PHE A 67 -13.41 -16.01 17.79
CA PHE A 67 -12.64 -15.05 16.99
C PHE A 67 -13.58 -14.09 16.28
N THR A 68 -13.29 -12.80 16.41
CA THR A 68 -14.04 -11.75 15.68
C THR A 68 -13.12 -11.07 14.70
N CYS A 69 -13.40 -11.26 13.41
CA CYS A 69 -12.64 -10.70 12.30
C CYS A 69 -13.50 -9.77 11.45
N ALA A 70 -12.86 -8.86 10.71
CA ALA A 70 -13.53 -8.06 9.70
C ALA A 70 -12.66 -7.97 8.44
N GLY A 71 -13.29 -8.05 7.28
CA GLY A 71 -12.58 -7.99 6.01
C GLY A 71 -13.51 -8.02 4.81
N ARG A 72 -12.91 -8.12 3.63
CA ARG A 72 -13.63 -8.17 2.36
C ARG A 72 -13.85 -9.62 1.93
N ILE A 73 -15.06 -9.94 1.48
CA ILE A 73 -15.36 -11.20 0.81
C ILE A 73 -14.65 -11.20 -0.55
N ILE A 74 -13.70 -12.13 -0.75
CA ILE A 74 -12.95 -12.27 -2.00
C ILE A 74 -13.31 -13.51 -2.80
N SER A 75 -14.06 -14.42 -2.21
CA SER A 75 -14.69 -15.57 -2.87
C SER A 75 -15.89 -16.03 -2.07
N HIS A 76 -16.89 -16.56 -2.75
CA HIS A 76 -18.11 -17.06 -2.14
C HIS A 76 -18.61 -18.27 -2.92
N ARG A 77 -18.88 -19.39 -2.23
CA ARG A 77 -19.43 -20.62 -2.81
C ARG A 77 -20.57 -21.09 -1.90
N SER A 78 -21.78 -21.11 -2.41
CA SER A 78 -22.98 -21.54 -1.67
C SER A 78 -23.45 -22.93 -2.13
N PHE A 79 -23.79 -23.79 -1.16
CA PHE A 79 -24.29 -25.15 -1.37
C PHE A 79 -25.57 -25.35 -0.57
N GLY A 80 -26.65 -24.71 -1.01
CA GLY A 80 -27.95 -24.81 -0.36
C GLY A 80 -28.01 -24.18 1.03
N LYS A 81 -27.82 -24.98 2.09
CA LYS A 81 -27.88 -24.55 3.49
C LYS A 81 -26.53 -24.15 4.09
N VAL A 82 -25.47 -24.27 3.32
CA VAL A 82 -24.10 -23.96 3.75
C VAL A 82 -23.37 -23.12 2.72
N ALA A 83 -22.41 -22.33 3.14
CA ALA A 83 -21.55 -21.58 2.27
C ALA A 83 -20.12 -21.51 2.82
N PHE A 84 -19.15 -21.53 1.91
CA PHE A 84 -17.76 -21.22 2.17
C PHE A 84 -17.40 -19.92 1.48
N PHE A 85 -16.70 -19.05 2.18
CA PHE A 85 -16.19 -17.82 1.63
C PHE A 85 -14.81 -17.48 2.19
N HIS A 86 -14.03 -16.68 1.46
CA HIS A 86 -12.76 -16.20 1.98
C HIS A 86 -12.91 -14.73 2.38
N LEU A 87 -12.54 -14.47 3.61
CA LEU A 87 -12.41 -13.14 4.16
C LEU A 87 -10.96 -12.67 4.01
N MET A 88 -10.75 -11.48 3.47
CA MET A 88 -9.43 -10.87 3.33
C MET A 88 -9.38 -9.56 4.10
N ASP A 89 -8.39 -9.42 4.98
CA ASP A 89 -8.08 -8.19 5.69
C ASP A 89 -6.69 -7.65 5.33
N ARG A 90 -6.14 -6.76 6.17
CA ARG A 90 -4.82 -6.17 5.99
C ARG A 90 -3.66 -7.17 6.14
N SER A 91 -3.85 -8.24 6.91
CA SER A 91 -2.81 -9.19 7.30
C SER A 91 -2.78 -10.43 6.41
N GLY A 92 -3.94 -10.82 5.84
CA GLY A 92 -4.03 -12.02 5.03
C GLY A 92 -5.47 -12.40 4.70
N ARG A 93 -5.67 -13.70 4.49
CA ARG A 93 -6.99 -14.27 4.23
C ARG A 93 -7.25 -15.47 5.13
N ILE A 94 -8.51 -15.67 5.49
CA ILE A 94 -8.99 -16.87 6.19
C ILE A 94 -10.23 -17.40 5.51
N GLN A 95 -10.38 -18.73 5.47
CA GLN A 95 -11.61 -19.35 5.05
C GLN A 95 -12.67 -19.23 6.15
N CYS A 96 -13.89 -18.93 5.76
CA CYS A 96 -15.06 -18.86 6.64
C CYS A 96 -16.11 -19.87 6.15
N TYR A 97 -16.79 -20.47 7.10
CA TYR A 97 -17.92 -21.36 6.91
C TYR A 97 -19.16 -20.75 7.56
N ALA A 98 -20.23 -20.60 6.80
CA ALA A 98 -21.51 -20.13 7.28
C ALA A 98 -22.59 -21.18 6.98
N SER A 99 -23.46 -21.46 7.92
CA SER A 99 -24.57 -22.36 7.71
C SER A 99 -25.86 -21.86 8.36
N LYS A 100 -27.01 -22.34 7.83
CA LYS A 100 -28.33 -22.07 8.41
C LYS A 100 -28.40 -22.55 9.86
N ASP A 101 -27.74 -23.66 10.19
CA ASP A 101 -27.78 -24.27 11.50
C ASP A 101 -26.99 -23.47 12.54
N LEU A 102 -25.86 -22.85 12.15
CA LEU A 102 -25.06 -22.01 13.03
C LEU A 102 -25.63 -20.60 13.19
N MET A 103 -26.06 -19.98 12.09
CA MET A 103 -26.48 -18.57 12.07
C MET A 103 -27.99 -18.37 12.37
N GLY A 104 -28.78 -19.42 12.23
CA GLY A 104 -30.25 -19.31 12.17
C GLY A 104 -30.78 -18.96 10.77
N GLU A 105 -32.05 -19.21 10.54
CA GLU A 105 -32.68 -19.13 9.22
C GLU A 105 -32.67 -17.71 8.64
N GLU A 106 -33.02 -16.74 9.44
CA GLU A 106 -33.19 -15.35 9.02
C GLU A 106 -31.80 -14.70 8.70
N ALA A 107 -30.84 -14.82 9.60
CA ALA A 107 -29.49 -14.30 9.39
C ALA A 107 -28.82 -14.94 8.16
N TYR A 108 -28.99 -16.26 7.97
CA TYR A 108 -28.45 -16.94 6.80
C TYR A 108 -29.15 -16.50 5.49
N LYS A 109 -30.47 -16.19 5.54
CA LYS A 109 -31.22 -15.62 4.40
C LYS A 109 -30.66 -14.25 4.00
N HIS A 110 -30.31 -13.39 4.96
CA HIS A 110 -29.65 -12.11 4.70
C HIS A 110 -28.24 -12.31 4.13
N PHE A 111 -27.45 -13.20 4.71
CA PHE A 111 -26.10 -13.52 4.25
C PHE A 111 -26.06 -14.00 2.78
N LYS A 112 -27.07 -14.74 2.31
CA LYS A 112 -27.18 -15.16 0.90
C LYS A 112 -27.25 -13.98 -0.10
N LYS A 113 -27.58 -12.78 0.36
CA LYS A 113 -27.63 -11.56 -0.46
C LYS A 113 -26.30 -10.81 -0.48
N PHE A 114 -25.32 -11.26 0.31
CA PHE A 114 -23.98 -10.67 0.29
C PHE A 114 -23.23 -11.13 -0.95
N ASP A 115 -22.40 -10.22 -1.47
CA ASP A 115 -21.68 -10.42 -2.72
C ASP A 115 -20.16 -10.38 -2.50
N ILE A 116 -19.42 -10.92 -3.47
CA ILE A 116 -17.97 -10.73 -3.53
C ILE A 116 -17.68 -9.22 -3.64
N GLY A 117 -16.82 -8.73 -2.75
CA GLY A 117 -16.54 -7.31 -2.62
C GLY A 117 -17.10 -6.67 -1.37
N ASP A 118 -18.16 -7.23 -0.78
CA ASP A 118 -18.72 -6.74 0.48
C ASP A 118 -17.67 -6.80 1.60
N ILE A 119 -17.73 -5.84 2.50
CA ILE A 119 -16.97 -5.86 3.75
C ILE A 119 -17.90 -6.38 4.84
N VAL A 120 -17.48 -7.42 5.53
CA VAL A 120 -18.26 -8.08 6.58
C VAL A 120 -17.42 -8.24 7.85
N GLY A 121 -18.13 -8.24 8.98
CA GLY A 121 -17.63 -8.74 10.25
C GLY A 121 -18.11 -10.18 10.44
N VAL A 122 -17.26 -11.03 10.99
CA VAL A 122 -17.53 -12.43 11.29
C VAL A 122 -17.16 -12.74 12.71
N HIS A 123 -17.96 -13.56 13.38
CA HIS A 123 -17.68 -14.11 14.68
C HIS A 123 -17.85 -15.65 14.62
N GLY A 124 -17.01 -16.39 15.34
CA GLY A 124 -17.14 -17.85 15.36
C GLY A 124 -15.94 -18.55 15.95
N LYS A 125 -15.90 -19.88 15.82
CA LYS A 125 -14.83 -20.79 16.31
C LYS A 125 -14.04 -21.38 15.17
N LEU A 126 -12.78 -21.70 15.42
CA LEU A 126 -11.90 -22.35 14.43
C LEU A 126 -12.19 -23.85 14.36
N PHE A 127 -12.06 -24.41 13.17
CA PHE A 127 -12.09 -25.85 12.92
C PHE A 127 -11.31 -26.20 11.66
N ARG A 128 -11.01 -27.50 11.48
CA ARG A 128 -10.45 -28.05 10.24
C ARG A 128 -11.54 -28.65 9.36
N THR A 129 -11.53 -28.29 8.09
CA THR A 129 -12.39 -28.95 7.10
C THR A 129 -11.92 -30.37 6.80
N LYS A 130 -12.73 -31.16 6.08
CA LYS A 130 -12.33 -32.50 5.60
C LYS A 130 -11.07 -32.50 4.70
N THR A 131 -10.76 -31.36 4.11
CA THR A 131 -9.55 -31.13 3.28
C THR A 131 -8.43 -30.46 4.07
N ASP A 132 -8.52 -30.47 5.39
CA ASP A 132 -7.52 -29.94 6.34
C ASP A 132 -7.27 -28.41 6.20
N GLU A 133 -8.24 -27.64 5.68
CA GLU A 133 -8.13 -26.18 5.63
C GLU A 133 -8.62 -25.55 6.94
N LEU A 134 -7.77 -24.71 7.56
CA LEU A 134 -8.14 -23.94 8.76
C LEU A 134 -9.25 -22.95 8.42
N THR A 135 -10.39 -23.08 9.11
CA THR A 135 -11.64 -22.39 8.76
C THR A 135 -12.31 -21.83 10.00
N LEU A 136 -12.89 -20.65 9.89
CA LEU A 136 -13.72 -20.03 10.92
C LEU A 136 -15.20 -20.43 10.71
N ALA A 137 -15.77 -21.22 11.61
CA ALA A 137 -17.18 -21.57 11.64
C ALA A 137 -17.97 -20.38 12.19
N CYS A 138 -18.61 -19.63 11.32
CA CYS A 138 -19.28 -18.38 11.67
C CYS A 138 -20.69 -18.64 12.22
N ASP A 139 -20.93 -18.27 13.46
CA ASP A 139 -22.26 -18.15 14.05
C ASP A 139 -22.88 -16.78 13.76
N GLN A 140 -22.06 -15.78 13.45
CA GLN A 140 -22.52 -14.45 13.05
C GLN A 140 -21.72 -13.92 11.84
N VAL A 141 -22.42 -13.41 10.83
CA VAL A 141 -21.88 -12.66 9.71
C VAL A 141 -22.65 -11.36 9.54
N THR A 142 -22.01 -10.24 9.78
CA THR A 142 -22.61 -8.90 9.79
C THR A 142 -22.12 -8.10 8.58
N LEU A 143 -23.03 -7.51 7.80
CA LEU A 143 -22.67 -6.61 6.72
C LEU A 143 -22.17 -5.29 7.30
N LEU A 144 -20.92 -4.91 6.97
CA LEU A 144 -20.32 -3.64 7.37
C LEU A 144 -20.38 -2.61 6.25
N THR A 145 -20.16 -3.05 5.01
CA THR A 145 -20.26 -2.16 3.83
C THR A 145 -20.61 -2.97 2.59
N LYS A 146 -21.69 -2.59 1.94
CA LYS A 146 -22.13 -3.19 0.67
C LYS A 146 -21.29 -2.70 -0.49
N SER A 147 -20.84 -3.61 -1.35
CA SER A 147 -20.14 -3.31 -2.60
C SER A 147 -21.14 -3.34 -3.76
N PHE A 148 -21.18 -2.25 -4.54
CA PHE A 148 -22.08 -2.16 -5.70
C PHE A 148 -21.40 -2.49 -7.02
N ARG A 149 -20.08 -2.54 -7.04
CA ARG A 149 -19.31 -2.89 -8.24
C ARG A 149 -18.59 -4.20 -8.04
N SER A 150 -18.68 -5.08 -9.05
CA SER A 150 -17.95 -6.35 -9.07
C SER A 150 -16.45 -6.10 -9.06
N LEU A 151 -15.72 -6.96 -8.35
CA LEU A 151 -14.28 -7.02 -8.46
C LEU A 151 -13.89 -7.69 -9.80
N PRO A 152 -12.74 -7.33 -10.38
CA PRO A 152 -12.17 -8.04 -11.53
C PRO A 152 -12.05 -9.55 -11.29
N GLU A 153 -12.11 -10.33 -12.37
CA GLU A 153 -12.01 -11.79 -12.29
C GLU A 153 -10.77 -12.25 -11.50
N LYS A 154 -10.97 -13.20 -10.58
CA LYS A 154 -9.97 -13.67 -9.62
C LYS A 154 -8.67 -14.19 -10.27
N HIS A 155 -8.75 -14.74 -11.49
CA HIS A 155 -7.62 -15.37 -12.16
C HIS A 155 -6.82 -14.41 -13.06
N LYS A 156 -7.40 -13.33 -13.51
CA LYS A 156 -6.74 -12.36 -14.41
C LYS A 156 -6.29 -11.10 -13.69
N GLY A 157 -6.93 -10.75 -12.55
CA GLY A 157 -6.69 -9.49 -11.86
C GLY A 157 -6.88 -8.28 -12.79
N LEU A 158 -6.38 -7.13 -12.37
CA LEU A 158 -6.21 -5.98 -13.27
C LEU A 158 -4.87 -6.10 -13.99
N THR A 159 -4.89 -6.52 -15.25
CA THR A 159 -3.68 -6.65 -16.09
C THR A 159 -3.33 -5.35 -16.81
N ASN A 160 -4.32 -4.54 -17.18
CA ASN A 160 -4.12 -3.27 -17.85
C ASN A 160 -3.45 -2.26 -16.90
N VAL A 161 -2.24 -1.84 -17.25
CA VAL A 161 -1.39 -0.96 -16.41
C VAL A 161 -2.06 0.40 -16.18
N GLU A 162 -2.69 0.98 -17.20
CA GLU A 162 -3.36 2.28 -17.08
C GLU A 162 -4.55 2.21 -16.12
N ILE A 163 -5.37 1.18 -16.22
CA ILE A 163 -6.50 0.96 -15.30
C ILE A 163 -5.99 0.74 -13.87
N ARG A 164 -4.88 0.02 -13.67
CA ARG A 164 -4.24 -0.17 -12.36
C ARG A 164 -3.79 1.16 -11.74
N TYR A 165 -3.29 2.09 -12.52
CA TYR A 165 -2.93 3.43 -12.04
C TYR A 165 -4.15 4.28 -11.74
N ARG A 166 -5.16 4.29 -12.62
CA ARG A 166 -6.38 5.09 -12.45
C ARG A 166 -7.27 4.57 -11.32
N GLN A 167 -7.37 3.24 -11.17
CA GLN A 167 -8.17 2.58 -10.14
C GLN A 167 -7.26 1.85 -9.14
N ARG A 168 -6.32 2.58 -8.54
CA ARG A 168 -5.36 2.02 -7.60
C ARG A 168 -6.01 1.28 -6.42
N TYR A 169 -7.16 1.72 -5.98
CA TYR A 169 -7.93 1.06 -4.92
C TYR A 169 -8.39 -0.35 -5.34
N VAL A 170 -8.75 -0.56 -6.61
CA VAL A 170 -9.11 -1.91 -7.11
C VAL A 170 -7.86 -2.77 -7.26
N ASP A 171 -6.76 -2.21 -7.77
CA ASP A 171 -5.46 -2.89 -7.86
C ASP A 171 -4.97 -3.37 -6.49
N LEU A 172 -5.12 -2.55 -5.43
CA LEU A 172 -4.81 -2.91 -4.05
C LEU A 172 -5.69 -4.04 -3.49
N ILE A 173 -6.93 -4.15 -3.94
CA ILE A 173 -7.82 -5.25 -3.54
C ILE A 173 -7.42 -6.55 -4.23
N THR A 174 -7.10 -6.50 -5.52
CA THR A 174 -6.92 -7.69 -6.37
C THR A 174 -5.49 -8.20 -6.42
N ASN A 175 -4.50 -7.35 -6.15
CA ASN A 175 -3.07 -7.66 -6.25
C ASN A 175 -2.35 -7.53 -4.89
N PRO A 176 -2.22 -8.60 -4.09
CA PRO A 176 -1.52 -8.57 -2.81
C PRO A 176 -0.08 -8.04 -2.91
N LYS A 177 0.64 -8.37 -3.97
CA LYS A 177 2.00 -7.89 -4.24
C LYS A 177 2.09 -6.36 -4.29
N VAL A 178 1.04 -5.69 -4.79
CA VAL A 178 1.00 -4.21 -4.84
C VAL A 178 0.93 -3.62 -3.43
N ARG A 179 0.15 -4.22 -2.53
CA ARG A 179 0.10 -3.80 -1.11
C ARG A 179 1.48 -3.93 -0.44
N ASP A 180 2.21 -4.99 -0.76
CA ASP A 180 3.55 -5.19 -0.20
C ASP A 180 4.55 -4.13 -0.69
N ILE A 181 4.44 -3.69 -1.96
CA ILE A 181 5.24 -2.58 -2.48
C ILE A 181 4.98 -1.31 -1.67
N PHE A 182 3.71 -0.96 -1.39
CA PHE A 182 3.39 0.22 -0.58
C PHE A 182 3.90 0.10 0.87
N ARG A 183 3.80 -1.09 1.48
CA ARG A 183 4.36 -1.35 2.82
C ARG A 183 5.88 -1.22 2.83
N LYS A 184 6.56 -1.81 1.85
CA LYS A 184 8.01 -1.69 1.67
C LYS A 184 8.43 -0.24 1.49
N ARG A 185 7.72 0.53 0.64
CA ARG A 185 7.97 1.96 0.47
C ARG A 185 7.86 2.74 1.79
N SER A 186 6.83 2.49 2.57
CA SER A 186 6.66 3.15 3.88
C SER A 186 7.78 2.74 4.85
N LYS A 187 8.22 1.47 4.82
CA LYS A 187 9.35 1.00 5.63
C LYS A 187 10.65 1.65 5.19
N ILE A 188 10.92 1.77 3.89
CA ILE A 188 12.09 2.48 3.33
C ILE A 188 12.15 3.90 3.88
N ILE A 189 11.07 4.67 3.76
CA ILE A 189 11.02 6.07 4.20
C ILE A 189 11.29 6.18 5.71
N ARG A 190 10.70 5.30 6.51
CA ARG A 190 10.93 5.28 7.96
C ARG A 190 12.37 4.95 8.32
N THR A 191 12.94 3.92 7.68
CA THR A 191 14.34 3.52 7.90
C THR A 191 15.30 4.64 7.48
N PHE A 192 15.00 5.33 6.39
CA PHE A 192 15.78 6.46 5.91
C PHE A 192 15.85 7.59 6.95
N ARG A 193 14.70 7.97 7.52
CA ARG A 193 14.65 8.98 8.59
C ARG A 193 15.45 8.56 9.81
N ALA A 194 15.15 7.38 10.35
CA ALA A 194 15.83 6.86 11.53
C ALA A 194 17.35 6.82 11.35
N PHE A 195 17.82 6.37 10.18
CA PHE A 195 19.23 6.29 9.86
C PHE A 195 19.94 7.65 9.92
N LEU A 196 19.31 8.70 9.39
CA LEU A 196 19.89 10.06 9.40
C LEU A 196 19.79 10.70 10.79
N GLU A 197 18.64 10.54 11.48
CA GLU A 197 18.44 11.07 12.83
C GLU A 197 19.43 10.47 13.83
N GLU A 198 19.67 9.16 13.79
CA GLU A 198 20.67 8.47 14.63
C GLU A 198 22.11 8.97 14.40
N ARG A 199 22.38 9.59 13.25
CA ARG A 199 23.67 10.22 12.92
C ARG A 199 23.70 11.71 13.17
N GLY A 200 22.68 12.23 13.86
CA GLY A 200 22.58 13.63 14.29
C GLY A 200 22.13 14.61 13.21
N PHE A 201 21.53 14.11 12.14
CA PHE A 201 20.85 14.98 11.17
C PHE A 201 19.50 15.43 11.73
N VAL A 202 19.16 16.69 11.54
CA VAL A 202 17.88 17.27 11.90
C VAL A 202 16.95 17.27 10.67
N GLU A 203 15.79 16.61 10.76
CA GLU A 203 14.76 16.73 9.72
C GLU A 203 14.12 18.12 9.78
N VAL A 204 14.02 18.76 8.63
CA VAL A 204 13.44 20.09 8.50
C VAL A 204 12.40 20.10 7.38
N GLU A 205 11.48 21.06 7.46
CA GLU A 205 10.52 21.37 6.39
C GLU A 205 10.78 22.80 5.92
N THR A 206 11.12 22.93 4.64
CA THR A 206 11.33 24.24 3.99
C THR A 206 10.16 24.58 3.07
N PRO A 207 9.99 25.85 2.66
CA PRO A 207 8.87 26.25 1.81
C PRO A 207 8.79 25.45 0.52
N MET A 208 7.56 25.09 0.13
CA MET A 208 7.25 24.46 -1.16
C MET A 208 7.00 25.49 -2.27
N LEU A 209 6.57 26.69 -1.90
CA LEU A 209 6.37 27.80 -2.81
C LEU A 209 7.56 28.75 -2.70
N HIS A 210 8.28 28.93 -3.78
CA HIS A 210 9.49 29.74 -3.87
C HIS A 210 9.25 31.01 -4.67
N PRO A 211 9.76 32.17 -4.26
CA PRO A 211 9.71 33.38 -5.07
C PRO A 211 10.67 33.33 -6.25
N VAL A 212 11.68 32.45 -6.21
CA VAL A 212 12.65 32.23 -7.27
C VAL A 212 12.86 30.73 -7.44
N ALA A 213 12.70 30.21 -8.65
CA ALA A 213 13.02 28.84 -8.96
C ALA A 213 14.54 28.61 -8.92
N GLY A 214 14.98 27.57 -8.23
CA GLY A 214 16.41 27.28 -8.09
C GLY A 214 16.69 25.96 -7.40
N GLY A 215 17.98 25.59 -7.32
CA GLY A 215 18.44 24.36 -6.67
C GLY A 215 18.51 23.12 -7.58
N ALA A 216 18.03 23.23 -8.83
CA ALA A 216 18.16 22.17 -9.84
C ALA A 216 18.00 22.74 -11.25
N ALA A 217 18.43 22.00 -12.26
CA ALA A 217 18.16 22.30 -13.67
C ALA A 217 16.86 21.64 -14.12
N ALA A 218 15.71 22.24 -13.78
CA ALA A 218 14.39 21.72 -14.10
C ALA A 218 13.39 22.85 -14.34
N ARG A 219 12.29 22.57 -15.03
CA ARG A 219 11.21 23.54 -15.25
C ARG A 219 10.24 23.52 -14.07
N PRO A 220 9.93 24.67 -13.41
CA PRO A 220 8.98 24.74 -12.32
C PRO A 220 7.53 24.73 -12.82
N PHE A 221 6.60 24.34 -11.95
CA PHE A 221 5.20 24.76 -12.04
C PHE A 221 5.09 26.17 -11.47
N ILE A 222 4.30 27.02 -12.13
CA ILE A 222 4.09 28.40 -11.77
C ILE A 222 2.69 28.56 -11.20
N THR A 223 2.56 29.33 -10.13
CA THR A 223 1.28 29.69 -9.51
C THR A 223 1.28 31.15 -9.12
N HIS A 224 0.11 31.69 -8.76
CA HIS A 224 -0.06 33.09 -8.38
C HIS A 224 -0.55 33.21 -6.93
N HIS A 225 0.10 34.05 -6.13
CA HIS A 225 -0.33 34.38 -4.77
C HIS A 225 -1.26 35.59 -4.81
N ASN A 226 -2.58 35.38 -4.72
CA ASN A 226 -3.60 36.42 -4.92
C ASN A 226 -3.44 37.63 -3.98
N ALA A 227 -3.18 37.39 -2.69
CA ALA A 227 -3.10 38.48 -1.72
C ALA A 227 -1.85 39.36 -1.85
N LEU A 228 -0.77 38.82 -2.39
CA LEU A 228 0.49 39.53 -2.61
C LEU A 228 0.67 39.96 -4.06
N ASP A 229 -0.25 39.59 -4.94
CA ASP A 229 -0.19 39.81 -6.38
C ASP A 229 1.18 39.50 -6.99
N MET A 230 1.68 38.28 -6.69
CA MET A 230 3.01 37.84 -7.13
C MET A 230 3.02 36.39 -7.64
N GLU A 231 3.91 36.15 -8.59
CA GLU A 231 4.18 34.82 -9.10
C GLU A 231 5.04 34.02 -8.11
N LEU A 232 4.68 32.76 -7.90
CA LEU A 232 5.42 31.79 -7.11
C LEU A 232 5.67 30.53 -7.91
N TYR A 233 6.74 29.84 -7.59
CA TYR A 233 7.17 28.59 -8.22
C TYR A 233 7.05 27.45 -7.23
N MET A 234 6.41 26.35 -7.65
CA MET A 234 6.51 25.11 -6.87
C MET A 234 7.96 24.61 -6.92
N ARG A 235 8.54 24.31 -5.78
CA ARG A 235 9.98 24.00 -5.67
C ARG A 235 10.38 22.81 -6.52
N ILE A 236 11.49 22.98 -7.23
CA ILE A 236 12.14 21.90 -7.99
C ILE A 236 13.17 21.14 -7.13
N ALA A 237 13.65 21.75 -6.06
CA ALA A 237 14.56 21.23 -5.05
C ALA A 237 14.54 22.10 -3.79
N PRO A 238 14.81 21.58 -2.58
CA PRO A 238 14.93 22.34 -1.33
C PRO A 238 16.33 22.95 -1.11
N GLU A 239 17.28 22.70 -1.98
CA GLU A 239 18.73 22.97 -1.87
C GLU A 239 19.05 24.33 -1.23
N LEU A 240 18.52 25.43 -1.81
CA LEU A 240 18.89 26.78 -1.37
C LEU A 240 18.45 27.07 0.05
N TYR A 241 17.33 26.52 0.49
CA TYR A 241 16.85 26.68 1.86
C TYR A 241 17.65 25.84 2.85
N LEU A 242 18.01 24.60 2.47
CA LEU A 242 18.85 23.74 3.32
C LEU A 242 20.25 24.33 3.50
N LYS A 243 20.83 24.93 2.45
CA LYS A 243 22.11 25.65 2.55
C LYS A 243 22.02 26.87 3.46
N ARG A 244 20.89 27.60 3.48
CA ARG A 244 20.66 28.72 4.42
C ARG A 244 20.64 28.24 5.88
N LEU A 245 20.13 27.04 6.15
CA LEU A 245 20.12 26.47 7.49
C LEU A 245 21.55 26.13 7.95
N LEU A 246 22.42 25.65 7.05
CA LEU A 246 23.85 25.48 7.36
C LEU A 246 24.51 26.81 7.70
N VAL A 247 24.25 27.86 6.92
CA VAL A 247 24.73 29.21 7.21
C VAL A 247 24.20 29.70 8.57
N GLY A 248 22.99 29.31 8.94
CA GLY A 248 22.35 29.59 10.21
C GLY A 248 22.90 28.79 11.41
N GLY A 249 23.87 27.88 11.18
CA GLY A 249 24.57 27.14 12.24
C GLY A 249 24.10 25.69 12.45
N PHE A 250 23.18 25.16 11.64
CA PHE A 250 22.93 23.72 11.63
C PHE A 250 24.10 23.01 10.94
N GLU A 251 24.66 21.97 11.55
CA GLU A 251 25.75 21.22 10.96
C GLU A 251 25.30 20.07 10.09
N LYS A 252 24.14 19.47 10.40
CA LYS A 252 23.55 18.35 9.69
C LYS A 252 22.06 18.54 9.55
N VAL A 253 21.56 18.64 8.33
CA VAL A 253 20.13 18.77 8.04
C VAL A 253 19.72 17.88 6.90
N PHE A 254 18.46 17.45 6.93
CA PHE A 254 17.85 16.78 5.78
C PHE A 254 16.38 17.15 5.65
N GLU A 255 15.87 17.03 4.44
CA GLU A 255 14.46 17.13 4.15
C GLU A 255 14.05 15.98 3.24
N LEU A 256 13.03 15.22 3.67
CA LEU A 256 12.42 14.14 2.90
C LEU A 256 11.00 14.54 2.55
N ASN A 257 10.80 15.13 1.38
CA ASN A 257 9.53 15.76 1.03
C ASN A 257 9.28 15.76 -0.50
N ARG A 258 8.19 16.42 -0.93
CA ARG A 258 7.79 16.54 -2.34
C ARG A 258 8.57 17.63 -3.06
N ASN A 259 8.92 17.31 -4.32
CA ASN A 259 9.40 18.27 -5.29
C ASN A 259 8.60 18.15 -6.57
N PHE A 260 8.62 19.18 -7.39
CA PHE A 260 7.78 19.35 -8.56
C PHE A 260 8.62 19.73 -9.77
N ARG A 261 8.48 19.03 -10.87
CA ARG A 261 9.16 19.35 -12.15
C ARG A 261 8.17 19.28 -13.28
N ASN A 262 7.94 20.38 -14.00
CA ASN A 262 7.01 20.50 -15.12
C ASN A 262 7.68 20.06 -16.41
N GLU A 263 7.93 18.77 -16.51
CA GLU A 263 8.65 18.12 -17.61
C GLU A 263 7.88 16.91 -18.13
N GLY A 264 8.46 16.21 -19.11
CA GLY A 264 7.83 15.04 -19.72
C GLY A 264 7.60 13.89 -18.72
N ILE A 265 6.49 13.17 -18.87
CA ILE A 265 6.12 12.02 -18.04
C ILE A 265 6.68 10.73 -18.65
N SER A 266 7.26 9.88 -17.81
CA SER A 266 7.69 8.52 -18.18
C SER A 266 7.43 7.54 -17.03
N ILE A 267 7.73 6.26 -17.24
CA ILE A 267 7.63 5.25 -16.17
C ILE A 267 8.57 5.53 -14.98
N ARG A 268 9.56 6.40 -15.14
CA ARG A 268 10.54 6.80 -14.11
C ARG A 268 10.41 8.25 -13.67
N HIS A 269 9.64 9.07 -14.38
CA HIS A 269 9.52 10.51 -14.13
C HIS A 269 8.07 10.89 -13.96
N ASN A 270 7.73 11.33 -12.75
CA ASN A 270 6.45 11.94 -12.42
C ASN A 270 6.66 13.45 -12.17
N PRO A 271 5.66 14.29 -12.47
CA PRO A 271 5.77 15.73 -12.24
C PRO A 271 5.87 16.08 -10.75
N GLU A 272 5.40 15.20 -9.89
CA GLU A 272 5.46 15.29 -8.43
C GLU A 272 6.10 14.01 -7.87
N PHE A 273 7.16 14.13 -7.08
CA PHE A 273 7.90 12.99 -6.54
C PHE A 273 8.48 13.29 -5.16
N THR A 274 8.74 12.23 -4.40
CA THR A 274 9.42 12.33 -3.11
C THR A 274 10.93 12.25 -3.33
N MET A 275 11.65 13.19 -2.73
CA MET A 275 13.12 13.23 -2.74
C MET A 275 13.62 13.47 -1.31
N CYS A 276 14.79 12.95 -1.00
CA CYS A 276 15.54 13.31 0.18
C CYS A 276 16.78 14.09 -0.25
N GLU A 277 16.97 15.27 0.31
CA GLU A 277 18.23 15.98 0.28
C GLU A 277 18.77 16.14 1.70
N PHE A 278 20.06 15.96 1.87
CA PHE A 278 20.74 16.16 3.15
C PHE A 278 22.04 16.90 2.95
N TYR A 279 22.42 17.67 3.96
CA TYR A 279 23.62 18.51 3.95
C TYR A 279 24.36 18.32 5.26
N TRP A 280 25.67 18.21 5.16
CA TRP A 280 26.57 17.93 6.27
C TRP A 280 27.78 18.87 6.22
N ALA A 281 27.85 19.80 7.19
CA ALA A 281 29.00 20.69 7.36
C ALA A 281 30.24 19.88 7.78
N TYR A 282 31.40 20.33 7.35
CA TYR A 282 32.72 19.74 7.64
C TYR A 282 32.94 18.33 7.07
N ALA A 283 32.00 17.79 6.30
CA ALA A 283 32.15 16.54 5.59
C ALA A 283 32.67 16.75 4.19
N THR A 284 33.34 15.72 3.67
CA THR A 284 33.82 15.63 2.29
C THR A 284 32.88 14.70 1.48
N PHE A 285 33.04 14.67 0.19
CA PHE A 285 32.33 13.70 -0.65
C PHE A 285 32.67 12.23 -0.34
N TYR A 286 33.82 11.94 0.25
CA TYR A 286 34.17 10.60 0.73
C TYR A 286 33.29 10.18 1.92
N ASP A 287 33.05 11.08 2.87
CA ASP A 287 32.16 10.84 4.00
C ASP A 287 30.74 10.57 3.51
N LEU A 288 30.29 11.27 2.44
CA LEU A 288 28.98 11.06 1.85
C LEU A 288 28.90 9.74 1.07
N MET A 289 29.97 9.27 0.46
CA MET A 289 30.05 7.94 -0.14
C MET A 289 29.86 6.86 0.93
N ASP A 290 30.62 6.94 2.04
CA ASP A 290 30.51 6.00 3.15
C ASP A 290 29.10 5.98 3.74
N LEU A 291 28.54 7.16 4.02
CA LEU A 291 27.17 7.32 4.51
C LEU A 291 26.14 6.69 3.54
N THR A 292 26.34 6.85 2.24
CA THR A 292 25.44 6.32 1.22
C THR A 292 25.47 4.79 1.18
N GLU A 293 26.66 4.20 1.21
CA GLU A 293 26.83 2.74 1.25
C GLU A 293 26.15 2.13 2.50
N GLU A 294 26.37 2.74 3.67
CA GLU A 294 25.73 2.32 4.91
C GLU A 294 24.20 2.45 4.85
N LEU A 295 23.69 3.57 4.33
CA LEU A 295 22.26 3.83 4.20
C LEU A 295 21.56 2.79 3.32
N PHE A 296 22.11 2.53 2.14
CA PHE A 296 21.49 1.55 1.23
C PHE A 296 21.56 0.13 1.79
N SER A 297 22.68 -0.24 2.41
CA SER A 297 22.83 -1.53 3.09
C SER A 297 21.80 -1.70 4.22
N THR A 298 21.65 -0.68 5.06
CA THR A 298 20.67 -0.65 6.16
C THR A 298 19.25 -0.79 5.64
N ILE A 299 18.88 0.00 4.62
CA ILE A 299 17.54 -0.08 4.02
C ILE A 299 17.29 -1.47 3.42
N ALA A 300 18.25 -2.04 2.68
CA ALA A 300 18.10 -3.36 2.09
C ALA A 300 17.92 -4.44 3.16
N THR A 301 18.73 -4.40 4.20
CA THR A 301 18.65 -5.35 5.33
C THR A 301 17.30 -5.23 6.05
N GLU A 302 16.89 -4.02 6.39
CA GLU A 302 15.64 -3.78 7.10
C GLU A 302 14.41 -4.15 6.26
N VAL A 303 14.40 -3.88 4.97
CA VAL A 303 13.22 -4.05 4.10
C VAL A 303 13.16 -5.42 3.45
N CYS A 304 14.32 -5.98 3.07
CA CYS A 304 14.43 -7.24 2.34
C CYS A 304 15.01 -8.38 3.19
N GLY A 305 15.59 -8.09 4.36
CA GLY A 305 16.21 -9.08 5.26
C GLY A 305 17.68 -9.39 4.91
N SER A 306 18.27 -8.73 3.90
CA SER A 306 19.63 -8.93 3.46
C SER A 306 20.15 -7.68 2.73
N PRO A 307 21.46 -7.33 2.82
CA PRO A 307 22.07 -6.33 1.97
C PRO A 307 22.24 -6.83 0.53
N ILE A 308 22.14 -8.14 0.29
CA ILE A 308 22.16 -8.73 -1.06
C ILE A 308 20.73 -8.87 -1.55
N ILE A 309 20.41 -8.19 -2.65
CA ILE A 309 19.04 -8.14 -3.20
C ILE A 309 19.03 -8.50 -4.69
N THR A 310 17.91 -9.01 -5.17
CA THR A 310 17.71 -9.23 -6.61
C THR A 310 16.89 -8.07 -7.20
N TYR A 311 17.43 -7.37 -8.16
CA TYR A 311 16.77 -6.31 -8.91
C TYR A 311 16.72 -6.62 -10.40
N GLN A 312 15.53 -6.76 -10.97
CA GLN A 312 15.30 -7.11 -12.38
C GLN A 312 16.08 -8.36 -12.85
N GLY A 313 16.21 -9.35 -11.97
CA GLY A 313 16.94 -10.60 -12.26
C GLY A 313 18.46 -10.55 -12.03
N THR A 314 18.99 -9.39 -11.67
CA THR A 314 20.41 -9.22 -11.32
C THR A 314 20.58 -9.16 -9.81
N GLU A 315 21.55 -9.90 -9.28
CA GLU A 315 21.95 -9.81 -7.88
C GLU A 315 22.80 -8.55 -7.66
N LEU A 316 22.41 -7.77 -6.65
CA LEU A 316 23.13 -6.57 -6.21
C LEU A 316 23.59 -6.79 -4.77
N ASP A 317 24.90 -6.73 -4.55
CA ASP A 317 25.53 -6.75 -3.21
C ASP A 317 25.72 -5.30 -2.73
N LEU A 318 24.86 -4.86 -1.81
CA LEU A 318 24.89 -3.52 -1.23
C LEU A 318 25.69 -3.47 0.09
N THR A 319 26.53 -4.48 0.37
CA THR A 319 27.37 -4.50 1.56
C THR A 319 28.38 -3.35 1.51
N PRO A 320 28.53 -2.55 2.59
CA PRO A 320 29.50 -1.46 2.64
C PRO A 320 30.93 -1.93 2.36
N GLY A 321 31.71 -1.13 1.65
CA GLY A 321 33.08 -1.45 1.23
C GLY A 321 33.20 -2.37 0.02
N LYS A 322 32.08 -2.91 -0.51
CA LYS A 322 32.06 -3.68 -1.76
C LYS A 322 31.65 -2.84 -2.99
N TRP A 323 31.27 -1.61 -2.77
CA TRP A 323 30.86 -0.72 -3.84
C TRP A 323 32.08 -0.25 -4.66
N GLN A 324 31.94 -0.31 -5.97
CA GLN A 324 32.97 0.18 -6.85
C GLN A 324 33.00 1.71 -6.86
N ARG A 325 34.11 2.30 -6.43
CA ARG A 325 34.33 3.74 -6.47
C ARG A 325 35.19 4.07 -7.68
N LEU A 326 34.67 4.90 -8.56
CA LEU A 326 35.31 5.28 -9.81
C LEU A 326 35.30 6.80 -9.94
N THR A 327 36.37 7.34 -10.52
CA THR A 327 36.33 8.70 -11.04
C THR A 327 35.41 8.76 -12.26
N PHE A 328 34.97 9.95 -12.64
CA PHE A 328 34.13 10.13 -13.82
C PHE A 328 34.79 9.54 -15.08
N HIS A 329 36.09 9.80 -15.29
CA HIS A 329 36.86 9.23 -16.41
C HIS A 329 36.92 7.71 -16.38
N GLU A 330 37.23 7.13 -15.23
CA GLU A 330 37.24 5.67 -15.08
C GLU A 330 35.88 5.04 -15.32
N SER A 331 34.80 5.71 -14.95
CA SER A 331 33.43 5.20 -15.21
C SER A 331 33.11 5.16 -16.70
N LEU A 332 33.52 6.17 -17.45
CA LEU A 332 33.38 6.20 -18.91
C LEU A 332 34.23 5.12 -19.61
N GLU A 333 35.42 4.85 -19.12
CA GLU A 333 36.26 3.75 -19.62
C GLU A 333 35.72 2.38 -19.26
N LYS A 334 35.60 2.12 -17.95
CA LYS A 334 35.33 0.76 -17.42
C LYS A 334 33.91 0.30 -17.65
N ILE A 335 32.93 1.23 -17.59
CA ILE A 335 31.48 0.92 -17.74
C ILE A 335 30.99 1.34 -19.12
N GLY A 336 31.34 2.54 -19.58
CA GLY A 336 30.89 3.08 -20.87
C GLY A 336 31.65 2.50 -22.07
N GLY A 337 32.76 1.84 -21.88
CA GLY A 337 33.60 1.29 -22.97
C GLY A 337 34.25 2.35 -23.87
N HIS A 338 34.32 3.60 -23.40
CA HIS A 338 34.91 4.70 -24.17
C HIS A 338 36.43 4.72 -24.05
N SER A 339 37.12 4.96 -25.17
CA SER A 339 38.60 5.09 -25.14
C SER A 339 39.01 6.39 -24.44
N PRO A 340 40.08 6.40 -23.59
CA PRO A 340 40.61 7.59 -22.96
C PRO A 340 40.93 8.75 -23.93
N ARG A 341 41.23 8.44 -25.19
CA ARG A 341 41.52 9.44 -26.24
C ARG A 341 40.31 10.29 -26.66
N ILE A 342 39.07 9.85 -26.33
CA ILE A 342 37.84 10.59 -26.64
C ILE A 342 37.52 11.61 -25.52
N LEU A 343 38.16 11.45 -24.36
CA LEU A 343 37.90 12.22 -23.14
C LEU A 343 38.95 13.35 -22.91
N GLN A 344 39.88 13.49 -23.81
CA GLN A 344 40.84 14.62 -23.89
C GLN A 344 40.32 15.70 -24.84
#